data_c290088ffc3e9c6084918989fa984bcd
#
_entry.id   c290088ffc3e9c6084918989fa984bcd
#
_cell.length_a   1.000
_cell.length_b   1.000
_cell.length_c   1.000
_cell.angle_alpha   90.00
_cell.angle_beta   90.00
_cell.angle_gamma   90.00
#
_symmetry.space_group_name_H-M   'P 1'
#
loop_
_entity.id
_entity.type
_entity.pdbx_description
1 polymer ?
#
loop_
_entity_poly.entity_id
_entity_poly.type
_entity_poly.pdbx_seq_one_letter_code
_entity_poly.pdbx_strand_id
1 'polypeptide(L)'
;MQAHSLIQTLRSACLAHYDEREAEQIARLVAAHLAGLGNHTAPLLVDPSRAWAIDEKQLADAVTRLRAGEPMQYVLGQTDFYGRLFSVDSRVLIPRPETEELVHLICHQERSARRLLDVGTGSGCIAISLALELPSATVSAVDISTDALALARHNAEQLGAQVDFRQADALQGLSEAFDEEFDVIVSNPPYVPDSDRATMHRNVLEHEPSLALFVPDDDPLRFYRAIAEAGLTLLRAGGKLYYEIYHALADEMRLLVESLGYEEVRIITDLYNKPRMLCGRKPNR
;
A
#
# COMPACT_ATOMS: atom_id res chain seq x y z
N MET A 1 -17.41 29.76 4.81
CA MET A 1 -17.94 29.02 5.99
C MET A 1 -16.94 29.15 7.14
N GLN A 2 -17.38 29.28 8.39
CA GLN A 2 -16.46 29.26 9.53
C GLN A 2 -15.87 27.88 9.73
N ALA A 3 -14.59 27.79 10.12
CA ALA A 3 -13.88 26.54 10.35
C ALA A 3 -14.60 25.57 11.29
N HIS A 4 -15.11 26.09 12.41
CA HIS A 4 -15.86 25.29 13.36
C HIS A 4 -17.12 24.65 12.74
N SER A 5 -17.91 25.40 11.99
CA SER A 5 -19.11 24.88 11.33
C SER A 5 -18.78 23.81 10.28
N LEU A 6 -17.70 24.01 9.51
CA LEU A 6 -17.22 23.05 8.53
C LEU A 6 -16.81 21.73 9.19
N ILE A 7 -15.98 21.80 10.25
CA ILE A 7 -15.54 20.62 10.99
C ILE A 7 -16.72 19.88 11.62
N GLN A 8 -17.68 20.58 12.21
CA GLN A 8 -18.87 19.95 12.80
C GLN A 8 -19.74 19.24 11.75
N THR A 9 -19.88 19.83 10.56
CA THR A 9 -20.63 19.20 9.46
C THR A 9 -19.96 17.90 9.01
N LEU A 10 -18.65 17.91 8.79
CA LEU A 10 -17.87 16.74 8.37
C LEU A 10 -17.81 15.68 9.48
N ARG A 11 -17.58 16.08 10.74
CA ARG A 11 -17.60 15.19 11.91
C ARG A 11 -18.94 14.44 12.02
N SER A 12 -20.05 15.16 11.89
CA SER A 12 -21.40 14.54 11.94
C SER A 12 -21.60 13.52 10.80
N ALA A 13 -20.96 13.68 9.67
CA ALA A 13 -20.99 12.71 8.57
C ALA A 13 -20.23 11.42 8.90
N CYS A 14 -19.19 11.50 9.72
CA CYS A 14 -18.34 10.37 10.09
C CYS A 14 -18.89 9.51 11.23
N LEU A 15 -19.72 10.06 12.12
CA LEU A 15 -20.14 9.41 13.37
C LEU A 15 -20.94 8.10 13.19
N ALA A 16 -21.43 7.80 11.99
CA ALA A 16 -22.09 6.52 11.71
C ALA A 16 -21.10 5.35 11.60
N HIS A 17 -19.81 5.64 11.35
CA HIS A 17 -18.78 4.66 10.99
C HIS A 17 -17.54 4.70 11.91
N TYR A 18 -17.32 5.82 12.62
CA TYR A 18 -16.12 6.08 13.41
C TYR A 18 -16.48 6.55 14.81
N ASP A 19 -15.61 6.31 15.78
CA ASP A 19 -15.75 6.91 17.10
C ASP A 19 -15.57 8.44 17.06
N GLU A 20 -15.88 9.11 18.19
CA GLU A 20 -15.85 10.58 18.27
C GLU A 20 -14.46 11.17 17.99
N ARG A 21 -13.39 10.50 18.44
CA ARG A 21 -12.02 10.95 18.27
C ARG A 21 -11.56 10.82 16.83
N GLU A 22 -11.82 9.68 16.22
CA GLU A 22 -11.48 9.40 14.84
C GLU A 22 -12.31 10.29 13.88
N ALA A 23 -13.61 10.43 14.12
CA ALA A 23 -14.48 11.32 13.37
C ALA A 23 -14.00 12.79 13.40
N GLU A 24 -13.52 13.27 14.55
CA GLU A 24 -12.94 14.61 14.67
C GLU A 24 -11.64 14.75 13.88
N GLN A 25 -10.76 13.73 13.90
CA GLN A 25 -9.51 13.74 13.12
C GLN A 25 -9.78 13.76 11.62
N ILE A 26 -10.67 12.89 11.14
CA ILE A 26 -11.08 12.84 9.74
C ILE A 26 -11.69 14.19 9.32
N ALA A 27 -12.60 14.73 10.10
CA ALA A 27 -13.23 16.01 9.79
C ALA A 27 -12.22 17.15 9.64
N ARG A 28 -11.20 17.19 10.50
CA ARG A 28 -10.13 18.21 10.42
C ARG A 28 -9.27 18.07 9.19
N LEU A 29 -8.90 16.83 8.80
CA LEU A 29 -8.11 16.56 7.61
C LEU A 29 -8.88 16.95 6.34
N VAL A 30 -10.14 16.52 6.24
CA VAL A 30 -11.00 16.85 5.09
C VAL A 30 -11.29 18.35 5.03
N ALA A 31 -11.52 19.01 6.17
CA ALA A 31 -11.71 20.46 6.21
C ALA A 31 -10.47 21.21 5.74
N ALA A 32 -9.27 20.78 6.15
CA ALA A 32 -8.01 21.38 5.71
C ALA A 32 -7.81 21.23 4.21
N HIS A 33 -8.09 20.04 3.65
CA HIS A 33 -8.03 19.78 2.22
C HIS A 33 -8.99 20.68 1.44
N LEU A 34 -10.26 20.74 1.83
CA LEU A 34 -11.27 21.60 1.19
C LEU A 34 -10.92 23.08 1.28
N ALA A 35 -10.15 23.49 2.27
CA ALA A 35 -9.67 24.85 2.44
C ALA A 35 -8.37 25.14 1.64
N GLY A 36 -7.85 24.16 0.88
CA GLY A 36 -6.59 24.29 0.15
C GLY A 36 -5.35 24.37 1.05
N LEU A 37 -5.44 23.84 2.26
CA LEU A 37 -4.32 23.76 3.21
C LEU A 37 -3.60 22.41 3.03
N GLY A 38 -2.28 22.42 3.20
CA GLY A 38 -1.48 21.19 3.08
C GLY A 38 -1.85 20.17 4.18
N ASN A 39 -1.70 18.89 3.85
CA ASN A 39 -2.23 17.77 4.64
C ASN A 39 -1.60 17.60 6.04
N HIS A 40 -0.29 17.80 6.18
CA HIS A 40 0.44 17.28 7.34
C HIS A 40 0.33 18.10 8.63
N THR A 41 0.27 19.42 8.53
CA THR A 41 0.29 20.30 9.71
C THR A 41 -0.98 21.13 9.86
N ALA A 42 -1.73 21.29 8.80
CA ALA A 42 -2.91 22.13 8.75
C ALA A 42 -4.01 21.73 9.75
N PRO A 43 -4.30 20.42 10.00
CA PRO A 43 -5.35 20.04 10.93
C PRO A 43 -5.10 20.47 12.38
N LEU A 44 -3.84 20.63 12.75
CA LEU A 44 -3.42 21.04 14.10
C LEU A 44 -3.39 22.57 14.27
N LEU A 45 -3.30 23.30 13.15
CA LEU A 45 -3.09 24.76 13.13
C LEU A 45 -4.35 25.52 12.69
N VAL A 46 -5.46 24.81 12.51
CA VAL A 46 -6.72 25.44 12.08
C VAL A 46 -7.28 26.32 13.21
N ASP A 47 -7.30 27.62 12.98
CA ASP A 47 -8.03 28.56 13.84
C ASP A 47 -9.54 28.34 13.68
N PRO A 48 -10.27 27.91 14.73
CA PRO A 48 -11.70 27.62 14.64
C PRO A 48 -12.56 28.83 14.24
N SER A 49 -12.06 30.05 14.46
CA SER A 49 -12.76 31.30 14.14
C SER A 49 -12.54 31.76 12.68
N ARG A 50 -11.55 31.20 12.00
CA ARG A 50 -11.21 31.56 10.63
C ARG A 50 -12.34 31.19 9.66
N ALA A 51 -12.68 32.10 8.77
CA ALA A 51 -13.59 31.85 7.65
C ALA A 51 -12.82 31.40 6.42
N TRP A 52 -13.29 30.32 5.77
CA TRP A 52 -12.72 29.78 4.55
C TRP A 52 -13.69 29.90 3.38
N ALA A 53 -13.14 30.12 2.19
CA ALA A 53 -13.88 29.98 0.95
C ALA A 53 -13.90 28.47 0.61
N ILE A 54 -15.04 27.84 0.78
CA ILE A 54 -15.24 26.41 0.50
C ILE A 54 -16.17 26.29 -0.69
N ASP A 55 -15.82 25.45 -1.66
CA ASP A 55 -16.72 25.06 -2.73
C ASP A 55 -17.84 24.19 -2.16
N GLU A 56 -19.08 24.66 -2.29
CA GLU A 56 -20.26 23.97 -1.72
C GLU A 56 -20.50 22.61 -2.39
N LYS A 57 -20.11 22.40 -3.65
CA LYS A 57 -20.25 21.11 -4.33
C LYS A 57 -19.24 20.12 -3.80
N GLN A 58 -17.98 20.51 -3.62
CA GLN A 58 -16.94 19.67 -3.04
C GLN A 58 -17.28 19.29 -1.60
N LEU A 59 -17.81 20.22 -0.81
CA LEU A 59 -18.27 19.92 0.55
C LEU A 59 -19.44 18.93 0.55
N ALA A 60 -20.44 19.13 -0.30
CA ALA A 60 -21.59 18.23 -0.40
C ALA A 60 -21.19 16.82 -0.83
N ASP A 61 -20.26 16.71 -1.79
CA ASP A 61 -19.68 15.43 -2.22
C ASP A 61 -18.95 14.74 -1.07
N ALA A 62 -18.01 15.43 -0.42
CA ALA A 62 -17.26 14.89 0.72
C ALA A 62 -18.19 14.41 1.86
N VAL A 63 -19.21 15.20 2.21
CA VAL A 63 -20.21 14.81 3.21
C VAL A 63 -20.98 13.56 2.80
N THR A 64 -21.35 13.45 1.53
CA THR A 64 -22.09 12.29 1.00
C THR A 64 -21.25 11.04 1.08
N ARG A 65 -20.01 11.09 0.63
CA ARG A 65 -19.05 9.97 0.62
C ARG A 65 -18.68 9.51 2.03
N LEU A 66 -18.41 10.45 2.95
CA LEU A 66 -18.14 10.13 4.36
C LEU A 66 -19.34 9.48 5.05
N ARG A 67 -20.57 9.93 4.77
CA ARG A 67 -21.81 9.28 5.26
C ARG A 67 -22.01 7.88 4.72
N ALA A 68 -21.53 7.59 3.53
CA ALA A 68 -21.53 6.26 2.94
C ALA A 68 -20.45 5.34 3.53
N GLY A 69 -19.58 5.86 4.43
CA GLY A 69 -18.48 5.10 5.01
C GLY A 69 -17.25 4.99 4.11
N GLU A 70 -17.17 5.79 3.05
CA GLU A 70 -15.99 5.77 2.19
C GLU A 70 -14.74 6.22 2.96
N PRO A 71 -13.59 5.52 2.82
CA PRO A 71 -12.36 5.91 3.49
C PRO A 71 -11.96 7.35 3.18
N MET A 72 -11.51 8.06 4.20
CA MET A 72 -11.09 9.46 4.07
C MET A 72 -10.08 9.65 2.94
N GLN A 73 -9.15 8.73 2.76
CA GLN A 73 -8.13 8.80 1.72
C GLN A 73 -8.74 8.81 0.31
N TYR A 74 -9.79 8.05 0.09
CA TYR A 74 -10.51 8.09 -1.19
C TYR A 74 -11.30 9.39 -1.35
N VAL A 75 -11.94 9.88 -0.28
CA VAL A 75 -12.64 11.17 -0.29
C VAL A 75 -11.67 12.31 -0.65
N LEU A 76 -10.45 12.27 -0.11
CA LEU A 76 -9.37 13.22 -0.42
C LEU A 76 -8.73 12.96 -1.80
N GLY A 77 -8.88 11.75 -2.35
CA GLY A 77 -8.21 11.31 -3.57
C GLY A 77 -6.70 11.08 -3.40
N GLN A 78 -6.19 11.08 -2.17
CA GLN A 78 -4.77 11.00 -1.89
C GLN A 78 -4.47 10.47 -0.47
N THR A 79 -3.26 9.92 -0.30
CA THR A 79 -2.72 9.48 0.99
C THR A 79 -1.23 9.76 1.07
N ASP A 80 -0.73 9.91 2.30
CA ASP A 80 0.70 9.99 2.57
C ASP A 80 1.30 8.58 2.63
N PHE A 81 2.46 8.41 2.00
CA PHE A 81 3.25 7.20 2.12
C PHE A 81 4.73 7.53 1.91
N TYR A 82 5.55 7.13 2.86
CA TYR A 82 7.01 7.32 2.86
C TYR A 82 7.43 8.78 2.58
N GLY A 83 6.74 9.72 3.21
CA GLY A 83 6.97 11.16 3.08
C GLY A 83 6.54 11.76 1.75
N ARG A 84 5.71 11.07 0.96
CA ARG A 84 5.20 11.48 -0.35
C ARG A 84 3.70 11.35 -0.43
N LEU A 85 3.09 12.16 -1.29
CA LEU A 85 1.64 12.17 -1.50
C LEU A 85 1.29 11.32 -2.72
N PHE A 86 0.56 10.24 -2.51
CA PHE A 86 0.09 9.33 -3.55
C PHE A 86 -1.39 9.55 -3.83
N SER A 87 -1.76 9.63 -5.09
CA SER A 87 -3.17 9.57 -5.51
C SER A 87 -3.73 8.17 -5.25
N VAL A 88 -4.92 8.09 -4.67
CA VAL A 88 -5.62 6.83 -4.37
C VAL A 88 -7.11 6.96 -4.64
N ASP A 89 -7.71 5.88 -5.11
CA ASP A 89 -9.17 5.68 -5.21
C ASP A 89 -9.50 4.18 -5.13
N SER A 90 -10.75 3.80 -5.33
CA SER A 90 -11.24 2.41 -5.20
C SER A 90 -10.58 1.39 -6.13
N ARG A 91 -9.69 1.79 -7.04
CA ARG A 91 -8.91 0.89 -7.90
C ARG A 91 -7.76 0.21 -7.19
N VAL A 92 -7.29 0.76 -6.07
CA VAL A 92 -6.09 0.29 -5.37
C VAL A 92 -6.31 0.22 -3.85
N LEU A 93 -5.58 -0.68 -3.19
CA LEU A 93 -5.46 -0.68 -1.74
C LEU A 93 -4.87 0.66 -1.27
N ILE A 94 -5.43 1.23 -0.21
CA ILE A 94 -4.82 2.40 0.45
C ILE A 94 -3.47 1.97 1.05
N PRO A 95 -2.35 2.61 0.68
CA PRO A 95 -1.04 2.33 1.27
C PRO A 95 -1.08 2.35 2.80
N ARG A 96 -0.50 1.32 3.42
CA ARG A 96 -0.50 1.15 4.89
C ARG A 96 0.81 1.64 5.50
N PRO A 97 0.79 2.22 6.71
CA PRO A 97 2.03 2.66 7.39
C PRO A 97 3.04 1.53 7.61
N GLU A 98 2.57 0.30 7.85
CA GLU A 98 3.42 -0.87 8.03
C GLU A 98 4.23 -1.20 6.78
N THR A 99 3.67 -0.93 5.59
CA THR A 99 4.36 -1.11 4.30
C THR A 99 5.53 -0.13 4.13
N GLU A 100 5.51 1.02 4.81
CA GLU A 100 6.67 1.94 4.83
C GLU A 100 7.89 1.30 5.49
N GLU A 101 7.68 0.45 6.51
CA GLU A 101 8.77 -0.27 7.18
C GLU A 101 9.44 -1.28 6.23
N LEU A 102 8.66 -1.92 5.34
CA LEU A 102 9.20 -2.81 4.31
C LEU A 102 10.09 -2.02 3.30
N VAL A 103 9.63 -0.87 2.84
CA VAL A 103 10.42 0.00 1.96
C VAL A 103 11.70 0.44 2.68
N HIS A 104 11.58 0.89 3.93
CA HIS A 104 12.72 1.31 4.75
C HIS A 104 13.76 0.20 4.91
N LEU A 105 13.31 -1.02 5.22
CA LEU A 105 14.17 -2.19 5.35
C LEU A 105 14.99 -2.43 4.08
N ILE A 106 14.32 -2.45 2.91
CA ILE A 106 14.97 -2.67 1.61
C ILE A 106 15.97 -1.54 1.32
N CYS A 107 15.59 -0.29 1.48
CA CYS A 107 16.47 0.87 1.25
C CYS A 107 17.73 0.82 2.11
N HIS A 108 17.67 0.25 3.33
CA HIS A 108 18.82 0.15 4.21
C HIS A 108 19.70 -1.07 3.93
N GLN A 109 19.10 -2.21 3.61
CA GLN A 109 19.84 -3.46 3.40
C GLN A 109 20.35 -3.65 1.98
N GLU A 110 19.69 -3.06 0.97
CA GLU A 110 19.93 -3.33 -0.44
C GLU A 110 20.43 -2.10 -1.22
N ARG A 111 21.24 -1.27 -0.59
CA ARG A 111 21.78 -0.02 -1.20
C ARG A 111 22.56 -0.23 -2.51
N SER A 112 23.07 -1.43 -2.71
CA SER A 112 23.83 -1.80 -3.92
C SER A 112 22.96 -2.49 -4.97
N ALA A 113 21.70 -2.74 -4.71
CA ALA A 113 20.78 -3.33 -5.69
C ALA A 113 20.69 -2.45 -6.93
N ARG A 114 20.63 -3.11 -8.09
CA ARG A 114 20.56 -2.46 -9.40
C ARG A 114 19.22 -2.67 -10.09
N ARG A 115 18.57 -3.79 -9.81
CA ARG A 115 17.27 -4.15 -10.39
C ARG A 115 16.35 -4.66 -9.32
N LEU A 116 15.19 -3.99 -9.17
CA LEU A 116 14.17 -4.36 -8.21
C LEU A 116 12.86 -4.63 -8.94
N LEU A 117 12.09 -5.58 -8.44
CA LEU A 117 10.74 -5.89 -8.93
C LEU A 117 9.75 -5.80 -7.79
N ASP A 118 8.69 -5.01 -7.96
CA ASP A 118 7.53 -4.93 -7.08
C ASP A 118 6.36 -5.70 -7.68
N VAL A 119 5.86 -6.72 -6.98
CA VAL A 119 4.78 -7.58 -7.45
C VAL A 119 3.48 -7.30 -6.72
N GLY A 120 2.42 -6.97 -7.47
CA GLY A 120 1.16 -6.48 -6.91
C GLY A 120 1.27 -5.02 -6.49
N THR A 121 1.76 -4.16 -7.39
CA THR A 121 2.20 -2.79 -7.06
C THR A 121 1.07 -1.84 -6.61
N GLY A 122 -0.19 -2.13 -6.97
CA GLY A 122 -1.35 -1.31 -6.60
C GLY A 122 -1.18 0.15 -7.02
N SER A 123 -1.11 1.06 -6.05
CA SER A 123 -0.88 2.50 -6.27
C SER A 123 0.54 2.84 -6.75
N GLY A 124 1.47 1.87 -6.78
CA GLY A 124 2.88 2.08 -7.05
C GLY A 124 3.69 2.51 -5.82
N CYS A 125 3.12 2.53 -4.63
CA CYS A 125 3.74 3.14 -3.45
C CYS A 125 5.09 2.52 -3.09
N ILE A 126 5.25 1.19 -3.17
CA ILE A 126 6.52 0.50 -2.92
C ILE A 126 7.51 0.82 -4.06
N ALA A 127 7.13 0.52 -5.30
CA ALA A 127 8.00 0.68 -6.47
C ALA A 127 8.52 2.11 -6.63
N ILE A 128 7.63 3.10 -6.54
CA ILE A 128 7.95 4.52 -6.67
C ILE A 128 8.87 4.98 -5.54
N SER A 129 8.58 4.59 -4.30
CA SER A 129 9.44 4.94 -3.17
C SER A 129 10.83 4.33 -3.31
N LEU A 130 10.93 3.07 -3.71
CA LEU A 130 12.24 2.42 -3.97
C LEU A 130 13.00 3.11 -5.11
N ALA A 131 12.32 3.49 -6.21
CA ALA A 131 12.96 4.19 -7.32
C ALA A 131 13.53 5.55 -6.91
N LEU A 132 12.85 6.27 -6.03
CA LEU A 132 13.28 7.58 -5.55
C LEU A 132 14.37 7.50 -4.48
N GLU A 133 14.35 6.47 -3.62
CA GLU A 133 15.36 6.25 -2.57
C GLU A 133 16.64 5.58 -3.07
N LEU A 134 16.55 4.79 -4.15
CA LEU A 134 17.66 4.05 -4.75
C LEU A 134 17.92 4.52 -6.19
N PRO A 135 18.37 5.75 -6.42
CA PRO A 135 18.44 6.37 -7.75
C PRO A 135 19.42 5.69 -8.71
N SER A 136 20.24 4.77 -8.21
CA SER A 136 21.14 3.95 -9.04
C SER A 136 20.51 2.64 -9.51
N ALA A 137 19.31 2.33 -9.07
CA ALA A 137 18.57 1.13 -9.41
C ALA A 137 17.52 1.41 -10.48
N THR A 138 17.21 0.40 -11.28
CA THR A 138 16.02 0.34 -12.11
C THR A 138 14.95 -0.44 -11.36
N VAL A 139 13.73 0.08 -11.34
CA VAL A 139 12.60 -0.56 -10.69
C VAL A 139 11.57 -0.92 -11.72
N SER A 140 11.19 -2.20 -11.73
CA SER A 140 10.04 -2.72 -12.48
C SER A 140 8.91 -3.03 -11.50
N ALA A 141 7.67 -2.92 -11.96
CA ALA A 141 6.52 -3.20 -11.14
C ALA A 141 5.42 -3.87 -11.97
N VAL A 142 4.73 -4.83 -11.36
CA VAL A 142 3.62 -5.53 -12.01
C VAL A 142 2.35 -5.49 -11.17
N ASP A 143 1.23 -5.49 -11.87
CA ASP A 143 -0.09 -5.72 -11.30
C ASP A 143 -0.97 -6.43 -12.34
N ILE A 144 -1.95 -7.20 -11.88
CA ILE A 144 -2.94 -7.80 -12.76
C ILE A 144 -3.96 -6.77 -13.25
N SER A 145 -4.22 -5.73 -12.44
CA SER A 145 -5.19 -4.67 -12.71
C SER A 145 -4.59 -3.56 -13.59
N THR A 146 -5.11 -3.42 -14.80
CA THR A 146 -4.77 -2.29 -15.68
C THR A 146 -5.15 -0.94 -15.09
N ASP A 147 -6.20 -0.90 -14.28
CA ASP A 147 -6.68 0.33 -13.63
C ASP A 147 -5.76 0.74 -12.48
N ALA A 148 -5.25 -0.23 -11.70
CA ALA A 148 -4.21 0.02 -10.71
C ALA A 148 -2.93 0.53 -11.37
N LEU A 149 -2.48 -0.11 -12.45
CA LEU A 149 -1.30 0.33 -13.21
C LEU A 149 -1.46 1.73 -13.81
N ALA A 150 -2.67 2.10 -14.24
CA ALA A 150 -2.93 3.47 -14.72
C ALA A 150 -2.74 4.50 -13.60
N LEU A 151 -3.21 4.20 -12.38
CA LEU A 151 -3.01 5.05 -11.21
C LEU A 151 -1.54 5.06 -10.76
N ALA A 152 -0.85 3.92 -10.77
CA ALA A 152 0.57 3.84 -10.44
C ALA A 152 1.45 4.67 -11.39
N ARG A 153 1.17 4.64 -12.70
CA ARG A 153 1.84 5.50 -13.69
C ARG A 153 1.59 6.98 -13.42
N HIS A 154 0.35 7.34 -13.12
CA HIS A 154 0.01 8.71 -12.75
C HIS A 154 0.80 9.17 -11.51
N ASN A 155 0.89 8.35 -10.47
CA ASN A 155 1.67 8.62 -9.27
C ASN A 155 3.17 8.77 -9.57
N ALA A 156 3.72 7.88 -10.41
CA ALA A 156 5.12 7.95 -10.82
C ALA A 156 5.43 9.25 -11.58
N GLU A 157 4.56 9.65 -12.51
CA GLU A 157 4.69 10.91 -13.24
C GLU A 157 4.64 12.11 -12.30
N GLN A 158 3.67 12.15 -11.39
CA GLN A 158 3.50 13.24 -10.40
C GLN A 158 4.71 13.37 -9.47
N LEU A 159 5.30 12.26 -9.06
CA LEU A 159 6.42 12.22 -8.13
C LEU A 159 7.79 12.25 -8.83
N GLY A 160 7.81 12.23 -10.18
CA GLY A 160 9.04 12.24 -10.97
C GLY A 160 9.86 10.95 -10.88
N ALA A 161 9.21 9.83 -10.56
CA ALA A 161 9.85 8.52 -10.47
C ALA A 161 9.87 7.80 -11.83
N GLN A 162 10.94 7.04 -12.09
CA GLN A 162 11.06 6.18 -13.26
C GLN A 162 10.84 4.74 -12.84
N VAL A 163 9.71 4.15 -13.24
CA VAL A 163 9.35 2.76 -12.95
C VAL A 163 8.80 2.12 -14.22
N ASP A 164 9.25 0.90 -14.54
CA ASP A 164 8.72 0.11 -15.65
C ASP A 164 7.49 -0.69 -15.18
N PHE A 165 6.30 -0.21 -15.52
CA PHE A 165 5.03 -0.84 -15.14
C PHE A 165 4.54 -1.79 -16.23
N ARG A 166 4.40 -3.08 -15.89
CA ARG A 166 3.87 -4.13 -16.79
C ARG A 166 2.63 -4.80 -16.19
N GLN A 167 1.73 -5.25 -17.05
CA GLN A 167 0.61 -6.08 -16.60
C GLN A 167 1.07 -7.54 -16.54
N ALA A 168 0.94 -8.17 -15.38
CA ALA A 168 1.19 -9.60 -15.21
C ALA A 168 0.34 -10.17 -14.06
N ASP A 169 -0.02 -11.44 -14.18
CA ASP A 169 -0.66 -12.18 -13.10
C ASP A 169 0.42 -12.87 -12.25
N ALA A 170 0.50 -12.54 -10.97
CA ALA A 170 1.44 -13.14 -10.04
C ALA A 170 1.25 -14.67 -9.87
N LEU A 171 0.06 -15.17 -10.16
CA LEU A 171 -0.27 -16.60 -10.09
C LEU A 171 0.05 -17.35 -11.40
N GLN A 172 0.23 -16.62 -12.51
CA GLN A 172 0.42 -17.24 -13.84
C GLN A 172 1.38 -16.39 -14.69
N GLY A 173 2.49 -16.98 -15.08
CA GLY A 173 3.38 -16.36 -16.08
C GLY A 173 4.20 -15.18 -15.59
N LEU A 174 4.37 -14.98 -14.29
CA LEU A 174 5.20 -13.89 -13.76
C LEU A 174 6.65 -13.99 -14.27
N SER A 175 7.22 -15.20 -14.31
CA SER A 175 8.57 -15.43 -14.82
C SER A 175 8.70 -15.17 -16.32
N GLU A 176 7.62 -15.21 -17.08
CA GLU A 176 7.60 -14.96 -18.53
C GLU A 176 7.50 -13.46 -18.87
N ALA A 177 7.15 -12.64 -17.88
CA ALA A 177 7.02 -11.20 -18.04
C ALA A 177 8.36 -10.47 -18.16
N PHE A 178 9.48 -11.14 -17.81
CA PHE A 178 10.81 -10.56 -17.75
C PHE A 178 11.87 -11.50 -18.28
N ASP A 179 12.78 -10.94 -19.09
CA ASP A 179 13.99 -11.62 -19.58
C ASP A 179 15.23 -11.32 -18.72
N GLU A 180 15.11 -10.35 -17.80
CA GLU A 180 16.18 -9.92 -16.90
C GLU A 180 16.08 -10.51 -15.50
N GLU A 181 17.23 -10.69 -14.84
CA GLU A 181 17.28 -11.07 -13.42
C GLU A 181 17.27 -9.83 -12.52
N PHE A 182 16.70 -10.00 -11.31
CA PHE A 182 16.57 -8.98 -10.28
C PHE A 182 17.49 -9.26 -9.09
N ASP A 183 17.95 -8.18 -8.44
CA ASP A 183 18.63 -8.24 -7.14
C ASP A 183 17.63 -8.44 -6.00
N VAL A 184 16.47 -7.83 -6.15
CA VAL A 184 15.40 -7.82 -5.15
C VAL A 184 14.05 -8.01 -5.81
N ILE A 185 13.24 -8.91 -5.25
CA ILE A 185 11.80 -8.97 -5.51
C ILE A 185 11.10 -8.61 -4.20
N VAL A 186 10.13 -7.69 -4.27
CA VAL A 186 9.30 -7.30 -3.13
C VAL A 186 7.83 -7.46 -3.48
N SER A 187 7.01 -7.81 -2.49
CA SER A 187 5.56 -7.85 -2.65
C SER A 187 4.84 -7.62 -1.33
N ASN A 188 3.75 -6.88 -1.41
CA ASN A 188 2.67 -6.88 -0.42
C ASN A 188 1.43 -7.49 -1.10
N PRO A 189 1.34 -8.81 -1.25
CA PRO A 189 0.27 -9.45 -1.98
C PRO A 189 -1.00 -9.57 -1.13
N PRO A 190 -2.17 -9.89 -1.71
CA PRO A 190 -3.35 -10.25 -0.94
C PRO A 190 -3.05 -11.42 0.01
N TYR A 191 -3.45 -11.28 1.28
CA TYR A 191 -3.13 -12.28 2.31
C TYR A 191 -4.22 -12.49 3.36
N VAL A 192 -5.31 -11.74 3.32
CA VAL A 192 -6.38 -11.87 4.31
C VAL A 192 -7.28 -13.06 3.94
N PRO A 193 -7.41 -14.10 4.80
CA PRO A 193 -8.32 -15.21 4.53
C PRO A 193 -9.78 -14.74 4.43
N ASP A 194 -10.58 -15.38 3.58
CA ASP A 194 -11.99 -15.02 3.42
C ASP A 194 -12.77 -15.12 4.73
N SER A 195 -12.43 -16.03 5.63
CA SER A 195 -13.01 -16.17 6.97
C SER A 195 -12.84 -14.93 7.86
N ASP A 196 -11.77 -14.16 7.65
CA ASP A 196 -11.47 -12.97 8.46
C ASP A 196 -12.27 -11.73 8.05
N ARG A 197 -13.02 -11.79 6.93
CA ARG A 197 -13.91 -10.69 6.49
C ARG A 197 -14.81 -10.18 7.60
N ALA A 198 -15.36 -11.08 8.44
CA ALA A 198 -16.29 -10.72 9.50
C ALA A 198 -15.67 -9.84 10.60
N THR A 199 -14.35 -9.82 10.73
CA THR A 199 -13.62 -9.06 11.74
C THR A 199 -13.09 -7.73 11.24
N MET A 200 -13.15 -7.50 9.92
CA MET A 200 -12.62 -6.30 9.30
C MET A 200 -13.58 -5.11 9.41
N HIS A 201 -13.00 -3.93 9.42
CA HIS A 201 -13.80 -2.70 9.43
C HIS A 201 -14.62 -2.58 8.14
N ARG A 202 -15.85 -2.17 8.27
CA ARG A 202 -16.83 -2.10 7.18
C ARG A 202 -16.35 -1.23 6.01
N ASN A 203 -15.66 -0.14 6.30
CA ASN A 203 -15.10 0.77 5.29
C ASN A 203 -14.15 0.07 4.32
N VAL A 204 -13.30 -0.84 4.84
CA VAL A 204 -12.39 -1.64 4.03
C VAL A 204 -13.18 -2.59 3.13
N LEU A 205 -14.14 -3.31 3.74
CA LEU A 205 -14.93 -4.32 3.02
C LEU A 205 -15.79 -3.76 1.89
N GLU A 206 -16.33 -2.56 2.06
CA GLU A 206 -17.28 -1.96 1.12
C GLU A 206 -16.62 -1.10 0.05
N HIS A 207 -15.39 -0.61 0.28
CA HIS A 207 -14.77 0.38 -0.58
C HIS A 207 -13.42 -0.02 -1.17
N GLU A 208 -12.61 -0.81 -0.45
CA GLU A 208 -11.31 -1.23 -0.98
C GLU A 208 -11.43 -2.47 -1.88
N PRO A 209 -10.59 -2.61 -2.91
CA PRO A 209 -10.73 -3.69 -3.88
C PRO A 209 -10.49 -5.05 -3.23
N SER A 210 -11.49 -5.94 -3.26
CA SER A 210 -11.39 -7.29 -2.69
C SER A 210 -10.24 -8.11 -3.27
N LEU A 211 -9.88 -7.85 -4.54
CA LEU A 211 -8.75 -8.50 -5.21
C LEU A 211 -7.40 -8.19 -4.55
N ALA A 212 -7.27 -7.02 -3.92
CA ALA A 212 -6.05 -6.61 -3.24
C ALA A 212 -5.96 -7.07 -1.77
N LEU A 213 -7.02 -7.68 -1.24
CA LEU A 213 -7.13 -8.04 0.17
C LEU A 213 -7.19 -9.55 0.40
N PHE A 214 -8.08 -10.25 -0.32
CA PHE A 214 -8.55 -11.56 0.11
C PHE A 214 -7.93 -12.73 -0.65
N VAL A 215 -7.76 -13.81 0.11
CA VAL A 215 -7.34 -15.12 -0.38
C VAL A 215 -8.32 -16.19 0.12
N PRO A 216 -8.49 -17.32 -0.62
CA PRO A 216 -9.27 -18.45 -0.17
C PRO A 216 -8.70 -19.05 1.12
N ASP A 217 -9.58 -19.49 2.03
CA ASP A 217 -9.20 -20.10 3.32
C ASP A 217 -8.42 -21.41 3.15
N ASP A 218 -8.65 -22.15 2.07
CA ASP A 218 -7.98 -23.41 1.77
C ASP A 218 -6.56 -23.23 1.19
N ASP A 219 -6.22 -22.05 0.71
CA ASP A 219 -4.86 -21.73 0.23
C ASP A 219 -4.46 -20.27 0.50
N PRO A 220 -4.29 -19.88 1.76
CA PRO A 220 -3.98 -18.49 2.13
C PRO A 220 -2.56 -18.05 1.72
N LEU A 221 -1.68 -19.00 1.38
CA LEU A 221 -0.29 -18.74 0.97
C LEU A 221 -0.09 -18.73 -0.55
N ARG A 222 -1.15 -18.79 -1.34
CA ARG A 222 -1.08 -18.97 -2.80
C ARG A 222 -0.21 -17.93 -3.52
N PHE A 223 -0.37 -16.65 -3.20
CA PHE A 223 0.41 -15.59 -3.83
C PHE A 223 1.86 -15.66 -3.40
N TYR A 224 2.12 -15.85 -2.13
CA TYR A 224 3.47 -16.00 -1.61
C TYR A 224 4.24 -17.14 -2.27
N ARG A 225 3.58 -18.31 -2.43
CA ARG A 225 4.13 -19.48 -3.10
C ARG A 225 4.46 -19.16 -4.56
N ALA A 226 3.49 -18.65 -5.31
CA ALA A 226 3.66 -18.38 -6.73
C ALA A 226 4.77 -17.34 -6.99
N ILE A 227 4.82 -16.27 -6.19
CA ILE A 227 5.87 -15.24 -6.31
C ILE A 227 7.25 -15.80 -5.92
N ALA A 228 7.33 -16.63 -4.85
CA ALA A 228 8.59 -17.25 -4.45
C ALA A 228 9.09 -18.26 -5.50
N GLU A 229 8.20 -19.07 -6.07
CA GLU A 229 8.56 -20.00 -7.17
C GLU A 229 9.07 -19.24 -8.40
N ALA A 230 8.36 -18.18 -8.84
CA ALA A 230 8.83 -17.31 -9.91
C ALA A 230 10.16 -16.62 -9.56
N GLY A 231 10.33 -16.25 -8.30
CA GLY A 231 11.55 -15.63 -7.77
C GLY A 231 12.79 -16.52 -7.90
N LEU A 232 12.64 -17.86 -7.87
CA LEU A 232 13.76 -18.77 -8.13
C LEU A 232 14.30 -18.66 -9.56
N THR A 233 13.48 -18.21 -10.49
CA THR A 233 13.90 -17.93 -11.89
C THR A 233 14.36 -16.48 -12.03
N LEU A 234 13.57 -15.54 -11.53
CA LEU A 234 13.75 -14.09 -11.74
C LEU A 234 14.84 -13.45 -10.88
N LEU A 235 15.14 -13.98 -9.69
CA LEU A 235 16.24 -13.46 -8.88
C LEU A 235 17.58 -13.98 -9.43
N ARG A 236 18.60 -13.13 -9.43
CA ARG A 236 19.97 -13.60 -9.62
C ARG A 236 20.42 -14.47 -8.44
N ALA A 237 21.51 -15.21 -8.62
CA ALA A 237 22.14 -15.91 -7.50
C ALA A 237 22.47 -14.94 -6.36
N GLY A 238 22.08 -15.28 -5.14
CA GLY A 238 22.19 -14.42 -3.96
C GLY A 238 21.22 -13.25 -3.90
N GLY A 239 20.32 -13.10 -4.86
CA GLY A 239 19.23 -12.11 -4.84
C GLY A 239 18.23 -12.39 -3.72
N LYS A 240 17.47 -11.38 -3.33
CA LYS A 240 16.61 -11.45 -2.14
C LYS A 240 15.13 -11.23 -2.44
N LEU A 241 14.32 -11.97 -1.71
CA LEU A 241 12.87 -11.92 -1.72
C LEU A 241 12.39 -11.25 -0.43
N TYR A 242 11.51 -10.25 -0.55
CA TYR A 242 10.91 -9.53 0.56
C TYR A 242 9.39 -9.56 0.46
N TYR A 243 8.74 -9.83 1.58
CA TYR A 243 7.28 -9.80 1.69
C TYR A 243 6.81 -8.98 2.88
N GLU A 244 5.71 -8.26 2.71
CA GLU A 244 4.80 -8.03 3.81
C GLU A 244 3.97 -9.29 4.04
N ILE A 245 3.74 -9.68 5.30
CA ILE A 245 3.09 -10.96 5.64
C ILE A 245 1.92 -10.78 6.58
N TYR A 246 0.97 -11.71 6.49
CA TYR A 246 -0.06 -11.86 7.51
C TYR A 246 0.55 -12.44 8.78
N HIS A 247 0.50 -11.68 9.88
CA HIS A 247 1.20 -12.02 11.13
C HIS A 247 0.81 -13.39 11.71
N ALA A 248 -0.46 -13.83 11.49
CA ALA A 248 -0.94 -15.11 12.01
C ALA A 248 -0.36 -16.32 11.27
N LEU A 249 0.20 -16.13 10.06
CA LEU A 249 0.79 -17.19 9.22
C LEU A 249 2.33 -17.06 9.09
N ALA A 250 2.98 -16.36 10.01
CA ALA A 250 4.40 -16.06 9.90
C ALA A 250 5.29 -17.32 9.89
N ASP A 251 4.99 -18.33 10.71
CA ASP A 251 5.74 -19.59 10.75
C ASP A 251 5.49 -20.42 9.50
N GLU A 252 4.26 -20.51 9.03
CA GLU A 252 3.89 -21.20 7.79
C GLU A 252 4.58 -20.55 6.58
N MET A 253 4.65 -19.21 6.57
CA MET A 253 5.35 -18.45 5.54
C MET A 253 6.85 -18.76 5.54
N ARG A 254 7.49 -18.78 6.70
CA ARG A 254 8.89 -19.14 6.82
C ARG A 254 9.16 -20.54 6.29
N LEU A 255 8.36 -21.52 6.75
CA LEU A 255 8.48 -22.91 6.30
C LEU A 255 8.25 -23.07 4.79
N LEU A 256 7.29 -22.37 4.23
CA LEU A 256 7.04 -22.36 2.78
C LEU A 256 8.29 -21.89 2.01
N VAL A 257 8.82 -20.73 2.34
CA VAL A 257 9.95 -20.12 1.63
C VAL A 257 11.23 -20.95 1.80
N GLU A 258 11.47 -21.51 3.01
CA GLU A 258 12.57 -22.48 3.25
C GLU A 258 12.41 -23.76 2.42
N SER A 259 11.18 -24.29 2.31
CA SER A 259 10.90 -25.53 1.55
C SER A 259 11.13 -25.38 0.04
N LEU A 260 10.97 -24.15 -0.49
CA LEU A 260 11.27 -23.81 -1.87
C LEU A 260 12.77 -23.65 -2.15
N GLY A 261 13.61 -23.71 -1.11
CA GLY A 261 15.06 -23.69 -1.24
C GLY A 261 15.70 -22.32 -1.01
N TYR A 262 14.96 -21.33 -0.53
CA TYR A 262 15.56 -20.07 -0.09
C TYR A 262 16.36 -20.28 1.20
N GLU A 263 17.44 -19.55 1.32
CA GLU A 263 18.35 -19.55 2.47
C GLU A 263 18.17 -18.26 3.30
N GLU A 264 18.66 -18.24 4.54
CA GLU A 264 18.65 -17.07 5.41
C GLU A 264 17.24 -16.48 5.61
N VAL A 265 16.21 -17.34 5.61
CA VAL A 265 14.83 -16.90 5.76
C VAL A 265 14.59 -16.34 7.17
N ARG A 266 14.14 -15.12 7.25
CA ARG A 266 13.93 -14.39 8.52
C ARG A 266 12.57 -13.74 8.54
N ILE A 267 11.88 -13.86 9.67
CA ILE A 267 10.72 -13.04 10.00
C ILE A 267 11.20 -11.78 10.73
N ILE A 268 10.68 -10.64 10.33
CA ILE A 268 11.02 -9.32 10.87
C ILE A 268 9.73 -8.73 11.43
N THR A 269 9.83 -8.19 12.64
CA THR A 269 8.71 -7.57 13.34
C THR A 269 8.63 -6.07 13.00
N ASP A 270 7.42 -5.54 13.03
CA ASP A 270 7.15 -4.10 12.95
C ASP A 270 7.49 -3.38 14.27
N LEU A 271 7.30 -2.07 14.31
CA LEU A 271 7.53 -1.22 15.49
C LEU A 271 6.65 -1.63 16.70
N TYR A 272 5.60 -2.41 16.49
CA TYR A 272 4.73 -2.94 17.53
C TYR A 272 5.07 -4.37 17.94
N ASN A 273 6.23 -4.90 17.50
CA ASN A 273 6.70 -6.27 17.74
C ASN A 273 5.78 -7.36 17.16
N LYS A 274 5.01 -7.06 16.12
CA LYS A 274 4.22 -8.07 15.39
C LYS A 274 5.02 -8.56 14.17
N PRO A 275 5.05 -9.87 13.88
CA PRO A 275 5.57 -10.37 12.62
C PRO A 275 4.90 -9.64 11.44
N ARG A 276 5.69 -8.96 10.62
CA ARG A 276 5.14 -8.13 9.53
C ARG A 276 5.84 -8.34 8.21
N MET A 277 7.11 -8.71 8.23
CA MET A 277 7.89 -8.86 7.01
C MET A 277 8.63 -10.20 7.02
N LEU A 278 8.86 -10.72 5.83
CA LEU A 278 9.74 -11.87 5.61
C LEU A 278 10.82 -11.47 4.59
N CYS A 279 12.04 -11.93 4.83
CA CYS A 279 13.14 -11.83 3.88
C CYS A 279 13.77 -13.22 3.71
N GLY A 280 14.06 -13.60 2.46
CA GLY A 280 14.78 -14.82 2.12
C GLY A 280 15.77 -14.59 0.99
N ARG A 281 16.86 -15.35 0.91
CA ARG A 281 17.91 -15.23 -0.11
C ARG A 281 17.88 -16.42 -1.06
N LYS A 282 17.88 -16.18 -2.38
CA LYS A 282 18.10 -17.22 -3.38
C LYS A 282 19.52 -17.78 -3.22
N PRO A 283 19.73 -19.11 -3.21
CA PRO A 283 21.08 -19.71 -3.16
C PRO A 283 22.01 -19.19 -4.26
N ASN A 284 23.33 -19.26 -3.99
CA ASN A 284 24.37 -18.89 -4.96
C ASN A 284 24.68 -19.98 -6.00
N ARG A 285 23.72 -20.90 -6.23
CA ARG A 285 23.92 -22.05 -7.15
C ARG A 285 23.13 -21.86 -8.41
#